data_5038f61b771a2201905262ab15005047
#
_entry.id   5038f61b771a2201905262ab15005047
#
_cell.length_a   1.000
_cell.length_b   1.000
_cell.length_c   1.000
_cell.angle_alpha   90.00
_cell.angle_beta   90.00
_cell.angle_gamma   90.00
#
_symmetry.space_group_name_H-M   'P 1'
#
loop_
_entity.id
_entity.type
_entity.pdbx_description
1 polymer ?
#
loop_
_entity_poly.entity_id
_entity_poly.type
_entity_poly.pdbx_seq_one_letter_code
_entity_poly.pdbx_strand_id
1 'polypeptide(L)'
;LTQSVTRQVKQAIMAQLYTHASFSLPCLGVLAFGWSLLFHDYLPAIEALGWLAGTFLWLLGRGWHLRWRRARLHQTPLPVLERELFIGATITSIIWALGVLLYMDKLPDTYRAAMMMLSSLILTGSAIMLFGSRRTLYGSALPLGMAMLFELGNGNEQERIVSCMLAGYLFVFLPTLLRRMRRDQIASLHHRFSNAELVAELKAVSEHLRLTSRLDGLTGIANHAHLDDSLERAWRRCHRARAPLSLVLVDVDYFKQFNDLYGHQLGDDCLQQVAGLLAEVERREDDLAARYGGEEFALLLPCTGMQGALQVADNVRQALKELAIPHQKSLVSGRVTCSFGVATLIPDNSMKIADLIQKADAALYQAKHNGRDRIEVALMGKVA
;
A
#
# COMPACT_ATOMS: atom_id res chain seq x y z
N LEU A 1 -7.32 8.00 17.35
CA LEU A 1 -6.14 7.64 16.54
C LEU A 1 -5.16 6.75 17.33
N THR A 2 -4.71 7.15 18.50
CA THR A 2 -3.71 6.43 19.30
C THR A 2 -4.14 5.05 19.80
N GLN A 3 -5.42 4.80 20.07
CA GLN A 3 -5.91 3.50 20.56
C GLN A 3 -5.97 2.45 19.45
N SER A 4 -6.34 2.83 18.23
CA SER A 4 -6.38 1.92 17.06
C SER A 4 -4.99 1.42 16.69
N VAL A 5 -4.01 2.33 16.59
CA VAL A 5 -2.61 2.00 16.29
C VAL A 5 -2.01 1.10 17.37
N THR A 6 -2.27 1.40 18.67
CA THR A 6 -1.80 0.54 19.76
C THR A 6 -2.35 -0.88 19.67
N ARG A 7 -3.60 -1.06 19.26
CA ARG A 7 -4.22 -2.38 19.05
C ARG A 7 -3.57 -3.10 17.86
N GLN A 8 -3.34 -2.42 16.75
CA GLN A 8 -2.67 -2.99 15.57
C GLN A 8 -1.24 -3.43 15.88
N VAL A 9 -0.47 -2.63 16.62
CA VAL A 9 0.88 -2.99 17.08
C VAL A 9 0.86 -4.26 17.93
N LYS A 10 -0.06 -4.38 18.90
CA LYS A 10 -0.19 -5.60 19.70
C LYS A 10 -0.55 -6.83 18.87
N GLN A 11 -1.45 -6.69 17.90
CA GLN A 11 -1.80 -7.77 16.99
C GLN A 11 -0.61 -8.19 16.12
N ALA A 12 0.14 -7.25 15.58
CA ALA A 12 1.34 -7.52 14.79
C ALA A 12 2.41 -8.28 15.60
N ILE A 13 2.64 -7.87 16.85
CA ILE A 13 3.57 -8.57 17.76
C ILE A 13 3.09 -10.01 18.02
N MET A 14 1.80 -10.24 18.27
CA MET A 14 1.27 -11.60 18.46
C MET A 14 1.43 -12.45 17.19
N ALA A 15 1.16 -11.92 16.02
CA ALA A 15 1.35 -12.62 14.77
C ALA A 15 2.82 -13.04 14.55
N GLN A 16 3.77 -12.14 14.85
CA GLN A 16 5.20 -12.45 14.79
C GLN A 16 5.58 -13.54 15.79
N LEU A 17 5.10 -13.47 17.04
CA LEU A 17 5.38 -14.48 18.08
C LEU A 17 4.89 -15.87 17.67
N TYR A 18 3.69 -15.98 17.09
CA TYR A 18 3.18 -17.26 16.57
C TYR A 18 4.00 -17.79 15.40
N THR A 19 4.50 -16.90 14.55
CA THR A 19 5.39 -17.27 13.44
C THR A 19 6.73 -17.77 13.96
N HIS A 20 7.37 -17.03 14.88
CA HIS A 20 8.66 -17.40 15.45
C HIS A 20 8.56 -18.69 16.28
N ALA A 21 7.50 -18.83 17.09
CA ALA A 21 7.25 -20.05 17.85
C ALA A 21 7.08 -21.29 16.91
N SER A 22 6.38 -21.14 15.79
CA SER A 22 6.23 -22.22 14.82
C SER A 22 7.54 -22.60 14.14
N PHE A 23 8.41 -21.62 13.85
CA PHE A 23 9.70 -21.84 13.23
C PHE A 23 10.72 -22.48 14.18
N SER A 24 10.65 -22.20 15.49
CA SER A 24 11.59 -22.76 16.48
C SER A 24 11.38 -24.26 16.76
N LEU A 25 10.17 -24.79 16.55
CA LEU A 25 9.87 -26.20 16.89
C LEU A 25 10.69 -27.23 16.12
N PRO A 26 10.87 -27.14 14.79
CA PRO A 26 11.77 -28.06 14.07
C PRO A 26 13.21 -28.00 14.59
N CYS A 27 13.71 -26.80 14.89
CA CYS A 27 15.07 -26.64 15.46
C CYS A 27 15.19 -27.35 16.81
N LEU A 28 14.20 -27.22 17.67
CA LEU A 28 14.15 -27.96 18.95
C LEU A 28 14.09 -29.47 18.75
N GLY A 29 13.38 -29.96 17.72
CA GLY A 29 13.36 -31.38 17.37
C GLY A 29 14.74 -31.89 16.95
N VAL A 30 15.46 -31.13 16.12
CA VAL A 30 16.84 -31.48 15.72
C VAL A 30 17.78 -31.48 16.93
N LEU A 31 17.65 -30.48 17.83
CA LEU A 31 18.44 -30.42 19.04
C LEU A 31 18.13 -31.58 20.01
N ALA A 32 16.86 -31.98 20.12
CA ALA A 32 16.47 -33.13 20.95
C ALA A 32 17.04 -34.45 20.39
N PHE A 33 17.02 -34.63 19.09
CA PHE A 33 17.62 -35.77 18.42
C PHE A 33 19.14 -35.81 18.63
N GLY A 34 19.81 -34.67 18.35
CA GLY A 34 21.27 -34.54 18.57
C GLY A 34 21.67 -34.76 20.03
N TRP A 35 20.85 -34.27 20.97
CA TRP A 35 21.04 -34.53 22.40
C TRP A 35 20.96 -36.04 22.71
N SER A 36 19.92 -36.71 22.25
CA SER A 36 19.75 -38.16 22.49
C SER A 36 20.88 -38.96 21.83
N LEU A 37 21.36 -38.57 20.65
CA LEU A 37 22.48 -39.22 19.98
C LEU A 37 23.82 -39.02 20.71
N LEU A 38 24.05 -37.81 21.24
CA LEU A 38 25.31 -37.44 21.93
C LEU A 38 25.47 -38.21 23.28
N PHE A 39 24.35 -38.48 23.94
CA PHE A 39 24.38 -39.03 25.30
C PHE A 39 23.93 -40.53 25.36
N HIS A 40 23.71 -41.20 24.22
CA HIS A 40 23.14 -42.54 24.17
C HIS A 40 23.95 -43.60 24.91
N ASP A 41 25.28 -43.47 24.95
CA ASP A 41 26.17 -44.43 25.64
C ASP A 41 26.14 -44.33 27.17
N TYR A 42 25.69 -43.18 27.68
CA TYR A 42 25.70 -42.85 29.12
C TYR A 42 24.34 -42.99 29.76
N LEU A 43 23.28 -43.10 28.98
CA LEU A 43 21.92 -43.14 29.47
C LEU A 43 21.25 -44.49 29.19
N PRO A 44 20.41 -44.99 30.10
CA PRO A 44 19.60 -46.17 29.80
C PRO A 44 18.74 -45.94 28.54
N ALA A 45 18.83 -46.83 27.56
CA ALA A 45 18.18 -46.68 26.26
C ALA A 45 16.66 -46.39 26.35
N ILE A 46 15.99 -47.02 27.30
CA ILE A 46 14.54 -46.81 27.55
C ILE A 46 14.25 -45.40 28.02
N GLU A 47 15.07 -44.85 28.92
CA GLU A 47 14.90 -43.47 29.44
C GLU A 47 15.18 -42.43 28.36
N ALA A 48 16.27 -42.58 27.60
CA ALA A 48 16.66 -41.67 26.52
C ALA A 48 15.62 -41.65 25.40
N LEU A 49 15.19 -42.83 24.96
CA LEU A 49 14.15 -42.96 23.93
C LEU A 49 12.79 -42.49 24.43
N GLY A 50 12.45 -42.71 25.70
CA GLY A 50 11.20 -42.24 26.31
C GLY A 50 11.15 -40.69 26.37
N TRP A 51 12.26 -40.06 26.79
CA TRP A 51 12.36 -38.62 26.79
C TRP A 51 12.31 -37.99 25.38
N LEU A 52 13.01 -38.61 24.43
CA LEU A 52 13.02 -38.21 23.03
C LEU A 52 11.61 -38.33 22.43
N ALA A 53 10.96 -39.46 22.57
CA ALA A 53 9.61 -39.71 22.06
C ALA A 53 8.59 -38.72 22.67
N GLY A 54 8.64 -38.53 23.98
CA GLY A 54 7.81 -37.53 24.70
C GLY A 54 8.02 -36.10 24.19
N THR A 55 9.29 -35.73 23.97
CA THR A 55 9.65 -34.41 23.42
C THR A 55 9.09 -34.25 22.00
N PHE A 56 9.28 -35.23 21.11
CA PHE A 56 8.75 -35.18 19.75
C PHE A 56 7.22 -35.12 19.73
N LEU A 57 6.55 -35.93 20.53
CA LEU A 57 5.08 -35.93 20.64
C LEU A 57 4.57 -34.54 21.08
N TRP A 58 5.23 -33.94 22.06
CA TRP A 58 4.91 -32.58 22.49
C TRP A 58 5.14 -31.54 21.40
N LEU A 59 6.29 -31.57 20.71
CA LEU A 59 6.60 -30.64 19.64
C LEU A 59 5.65 -30.74 18.44
N LEU A 60 5.24 -31.97 18.06
CA LEU A 60 4.24 -32.21 17.02
C LEU A 60 2.87 -31.66 17.39
N GLY A 61 2.39 -31.98 18.60
CA GLY A 61 1.11 -31.45 19.12
C GLY A 61 1.12 -29.93 19.21
N ARG A 62 2.24 -29.36 19.68
CA ARG A 62 2.44 -27.93 19.74
C ARG A 62 2.46 -27.27 18.36
N GLY A 63 3.14 -27.90 17.38
CA GLY A 63 3.20 -27.42 15.99
C GLY A 63 1.83 -27.41 15.33
N TRP A 64 1.05 -28.47 15.55
CA TRP A 64 -0.33 -28.54 15.08
C TRP A 64 -1.21 -27.44 15.70
N HIS A 65 -1.13 -27.26 17.02
CA HIS A 65 -1.85 -26.20 17.75
C HIS A 65 -1.49 -24.79 17.23
N LEU A 66 -0.20 -24.48 17.06
CA LEU A 66 0.25 -23.18 16.56
C LEU A 66 -0.22 -22.91 15.13
N ARG A 67 -0.18 -23.92 14.24
CA ARG A 67 -0.71 -23.81 12.87
C ARG A 67 -2.21 -23.55 12.87
N TRP A 68 -2.96 -24.32 13.67
CA TRP A 68 -4.41 -24.14 13.80
C TRP A 68 -4.78 -22.75 14.34
N ARG A 69 -4.05 -22.24 15.33
CA ARG A 69 -4.25 -20.91 15.88
C ARG A 69 -3.86 -19.79 14.94
N ARG A 70 -2.78 -19.97 14.19
CA ARG A 70 -2.33 -18.96 13.21
C ARG A 70 -3.42 -18.64 12.18
N ALA A 71 -4.19 -19.61 11.75
CA ALA A 71 -5.33 -19.41 10.84
C ALA A 71 -6.48 -18.59 11.49
N ARG A 72 -6.51 -18.49 12.82
CA ARG A 72 -7.59 -17.84 13.60
C ARG A 72 -7.12 -16.65 14.46
N LEU A 73 -5.95 -16.09 14.19
CA LEU A 73 -5.37 -15.01 14.99
C LEU A 73 -6.29 -13.79 15.09
N HIS A 74 -6.95 -13.40 13.98
CA HIS A 74 -7.85 -12.25 13.94
C HIS A 74 -9.16 -12.43 14.73
N GLN A 75 -9.56 -13.67 14.97
CA GLN A 75 -10.81 -14.04 15.66
C GLN A 75 -10.61 -14.27 17.16
N THR A 76 -9.35 -14.39 17.60
CA THR A 76 -9.04 -14.77 18.99
C THR A 76 -8.60 -13.54 19.80
N PRO A 77 -9.13 -13.35 21.03
CA PRO A 77 -8.71 -12.25 21.90
C PRO A 77 -7.21 -12.32 22.24
N LEU A 78 -6.52 -11.19 22.24
CA LEU A 78 -5.08 -11.10 22.51
C LEU A 78 -4.64 -11.74 23.85
N PRO A 79 -5.37 -11.61 24.96
CA PRO A 79 -4.99 -12.26 26.22
C PRO A 79 -4.99 -13.78 26.15
N VAL A 80 -5.89 -14.37 25.35
CA VAL A 80 -5.96 -15.82 25.13
C VAL A 80 -4.74 -16.29 24.35
N LEU A 81 -4.40 -15.58 23.28
CA LEU A 81 -3.22 -15.87 22.46
C LEU A 81 -1.93 -15.80 23.29
N GLU A 82 -1.77 -14.78 24.10
CA GLU A 82 -0.60 -14.62 24.97
C GLU A 82 -0.51 -15.74 26.00
N ARG A 83 -1.63 -16.12 26.63
CA ARG A 83 -1.70 -17.21 27.61
C ARG A 83 -1.32 -18.56 27.00
N GLU A 84 -1.82 -18.88 25.80
CA GLU A 84 -1.50 -20.13 25.11
C GLU A 84 -0.02 -20.20 24.70
N LEU A 85 0.56 -19.09 24.23
CA LEU A 85 2.00 -19.02 23.95
C LEU A 85 2.83 -19.22 25.22
N PHE A 86 2.44 -18.57 26.32
CA PHE A 86 3.09 -18.71 27.62
C PHE A 86 3.08 -20.15 28.10
N ILE A 87 1.92 -20.80 28.17
CA ILE A 87 1.78 -22.19 28.64
C ILE A 87 2.65 -23.12 27.77
N GLY A 88 2.56 -22.98 26.46
CA GLY A 88 3.32 -23.87 25.59
C GLY A 88 4.84 -23.66 25.62
N ALA A 89 5.30 -22.42 25.80
CA ALA A 89 6.71 -22.14 25.99
C ALA A 89 7.23 -22.66 27.32
N THR A 90 6.43 -22.52 28.40
CA THR A 90 6.76 -23.01 29.73
C THR A 90 6.87 -24.54 29.77
N ILE A 91 5.90 -25.26 29.18
CA ILE A 91 5.95 -26.73 29.12
C ILE A 91 7.19 -27.18 28.32
N THR A 92 7.47 -26.55 27.17
CA THR A 92 8.68 -26.86 26.41
C THR A 92 9.94 -26.69 27.25
N SER A 93 10.05 -25.58 27.98
CA SER A 93 11.18 -25.31 28.86
C SER A 93 11.30 -26.31 30.02
N ILE A 94 10.18 -26.75 30.60
CA ILE A 94 10.15 -27.79 31.64
C ILE A 94 10.65 -29.14 31.10
N ILE A 95 10.27 -29.53 29.87
CA ILE A 95 10.76 -30.78 29.28
C ILE A 95 12.29 -30.78 29.14
N TRP A 96 12.88 -29.67 28.70
CA TRP A 96 14.33 -29.51 28.64
C TRP A 96 14.97 -29.45 30.01
N ALA A 97 14.35 -28.74 30.98
CA ALA A 97 14.81 -28.69 32.38
C ALA A 97 14.86 -30.07 33.02
N LEU A 98 13.83 -30.89 32.79
CA LEU A 98 13.80 -32.28 33.26
C LEU A 98 14.94 -33.11 32.63
N GLY A 99 15.27 -32.90 31.34
CA GLY A 99 16.42 -33.55 30.72
C GLY A 99 17.74 -33.18 31.41
N VAL A 100 17.92 -31.93 31.81
CA VAL A 100 19.10 -31.50 32.58
C VAL A 100 19.13 -32.18 33.95
N LEU A 101 18.07 -32.04 34.76
CA LEU A 101 17.99 -32.55 36.11
C LEU A 101 18.09 -34.08 36.24
N LEU A 102 17.57 -34.83 35.26
CA LEU A 102 17.55 -36.30 35.31
C LEU A 102 18.85 -36.96 34.85
N TYR A 103 19.62 -36.25 34.00
CA TYR A 103 20.73 -36.88 33.29
C TYR A 103 22.09 -36.25 33.55
N MET A 104 22.15 -35.03 34.11
CA MET A 104 23.40 -34.32 34.33
C MET A 104 24.41 -35.12 35.18
N ASP A 105 23.96 -35.72 36.27
CA ASP A 105 24.80 -36.49 37.18
C ASP A 105 25.29 -37.83 36.62
N LYS A 106 24.65 -38.33 35.53
CA LYS A 106 25.01 -39.60 34.90
C LYS A 106 26.11 -39.40 33.84
N LEU A 107 26.49 -38.17 33.50
CA LEU A 107 27.39 -37.82 32.43
C LEU A 107 28.81 -37.56 32.95
N PRO A 108 29.86 -37.99 32.19
CA PRO A 108 31.23 -37.52 32.42
C PRO A 108 31.37 -36.01 32.25
N ASP A 109 32.35 -35.38 32.90
CA ASP A 109 32.52 -33.92 32.92
C ASP A 109 32.54 -33.27 31.53
N THR A 110 33.16 -33.90 30.52
CA THR A 110 33.19 -33.37 29.17
C THR A 110 31.79 -33.29 28.54
N TYR A 111 30.94 -34.29 28.78
CA TYR A 111 29.57 -34.34 28.28
C TYR A 111 28.60 -33.46 29.07
N ARG A 112 28.89 -33.26 30.38
CA ARG A 112 28.20 -32.27 31.23
C ARG A 112 28.34 -30.86 30.65
N ALA A 113 29.58 -30.48 30.26
CA ALA A 113 29.84 -29.21 29.60
C ALA A 113 29.06 -29.09 28.25
N ALA A 114 29.07 -30.12 27.44
CA ALA A 114 28.33 -30.14 26.17
C ALA A 114 26.80 -29.98 26.40
N MET A 115 26.24 -30.63 27.42
CA MET A 115 24.85 -30.50 27.80
C MET A 115 24.50 -29.07 28.22
N MET A 116 25.36 -28.42 29.01
CA MET A 116 25.19 -27.02 29.41
C MET A 116 25.28 -26.07 28.22
N MET A 117 26.18 -26.30 27.26
CA MET A 117 26.26 -25.50 26.04
C MET A 117 25.00 -25.60 25.20
N LEU A 118 24.46 -26.81 24.97
CA LEU A 118 23.22 -27.04 24.23
C LEU A 118 22.04 -26.37 24.94
N SER A 119 21.94 -26.51 26.26
CA SER A 119 20.88 -25.88 27.07
C SER A 119 20.94 -24.35 27.01
N SER A 120 22.16 -23.76 27.01
CA SER A 120 22.36 -22.33 26.85
C SER A 120 21.95 -21.83 25.47
N LEU A 121 22.19 -22.62 24.42
CA LEU A 121 21.76 -22.32 23.05
C LEU A 121 20.23 -22.29 22.95
N ILE A 122 19.55 -23.28 23.54
CA ILE A 122 18.08 -23.34 23.59
C ILE A 122 17.49 -22.16 24.35
N LEU A 123 18.09 -21.84 25.50
CA LEU A 123 17.67 -20.72 26.34
C LEU A 123 17.78 -19.39 25.60
N THR A 124 18.93 -19.13 24.98
CA THR A 124 19.19 -17.88 24.26
C THR A 124 18.33 -17.79 23.00
N GLY A 125 18.24 -18.88 22.22
CA GLY A 125 17.43 -18.94 21.02
C GLY A 125 15.93 -18.71 21.30
N SER A 126 15.39 -19.34 22.35
CA SER A 126 14.01 -19.13 22.77
C SER A 126 13.75 -17.71 23.25
N ALA A 127 14.70 -17.11 23.98
CA ALA A 127 14.61 -15.73 24.43
C ALA A 127 14.56 -14.74 23.27
N ILE A 128 15.40 -14.93 22.27
CA ILE A 128 15.41 -14.09 21.04
C ILE A 128 14.12 -14.26 20.23
N MET A 129 13.56 -15.45 20.17
CA MET A 129 12.33 -15.70 19.41
C MET A 129 11.06 -15.19 20.09
N LEU A 130 11.06 -15.11 21.41
CA LEU A 130 9.86 -14.85 22.23
C LEU A 130 9.89 -13.49 22.97
N PHE A 131 10.85 -12.63 22.68
CA PHE A 131 11.04 -11.35 23.43
C PHE A 131 9.85 -10.36 23.30
N GLY A 132 8.99 -10.54 22.32
CA GLY A 132 7.80 -9.69 22.10
C GLY A 132 6.78 -9.75 23.26
N SER A 133 6.71 -10.85 24.04
CA SER A 133 5.89 -10.98 25.23
C SER A 133 6.75 -11.30 26.44
N ARG A 134 6.70 -10.45 27.49
CA ARG A 134 7.44 -10.69 28.74
C ARG A 134 7.05 -12.01 29.40
N ARG A 135 5.74 -12.32 29.46
CA ARG A 135 5.25 -13.56 30.07
C ARG A 135 5.79 -14.79 29.37
N THR A 136 5.67 -14.82 28.04
CA THR A 136 6.15 -15.94 27.23
C THR A 136 7.67 -16.11 27.33
N LEU A 137 8.41 -15.00 27.38
CA LEU A 137 9.86 -15.01 27.58
C LEU A 137 10.24 -15.66 28.91
N TYR A 138 9.66 -15.19 30.03
CA TYR A 138 9.98 -15.79 31.34
C TYR A 138 9.51 -17.25 31.43
N GLY A 139 8.37 -17.60 30.85
CA GLY A 139 7.93 -18.98 30.76
C GLY A 139 8.91 -19.89 30.03
N SER A 140 9.55 -19.39 28.96
CA SER A 140 10.55 -20.17 28.21
C SER A 140 11.94 -20.20 28.87
N ALA A 141 12.30 -19.19 29.64
CA ALA A 141 13.67 -19.05 30.16
C ALA A 141 13.83 -19.57 31.59
N LEU A 142 12.85 -19.35 32.48
CA LEU A 142 13.01 -19.64 33.90
C LEU A 142 13.14 -21.14 34.21
N PRO A 143 12.30 -22.07 33.71
CA PRO A 143 12.41 -23.47 34.11
C PRO A 143 13.77 -24.07 33.74
N LEU A 144 14.22 -23.91 32.50
CA LEU A 144 15.51 -24.42 32.05
C LEU A 144 16.68 -23.70 32.72
N GLY A 145 16.61 -22.36 32.84
CA GLY A 145 17.65 -21.58 33.48
C GLY A 145 17.82 -21.94 34.97
N MET A 146 16.72 -22.16 35.71
CA MET A 146 16.77 -22.60 37.08
C MET A 146 17.34 -24.01 37.25
N ALA A 147 17.01 -24.94 36.38
CA ALA A 147 17.62 -26.27 36.36
C ALA A 147 19.15 -26.21 36.14
N MET A 148 19.58 -25.40 35.19
CA MET A 148 21.01 -25.19 34.94
C MET A 148 21.72 -24.56 36.12
N LEU A 149 21.12 -23.56 36.76
CA LEU A 149 21.67 -22.91 37.96
C LEU A 149 21.77 -23.88 39.16
N PHE A 150 20.78 -24.74 39.35
CA PHE A 150 20.77 -25.75 40.40
C PHE A 150 21.92 -26.74 40.21
N GLU A 151 22.05 -27.33 39.03
CA GLU A 151 23.10 -28.30 38.71
C GLU A 151 24.52 -27.71 38.88
N LEU A 152 24.76 -26.55 38.27
CA LEU A 152 26.07 -25.87 38.37
C LEU A 152 26.37 -25.38 39.79
N GLY A 153 25.36 -25.01 40.56
CA GLY A 153 25.52 -24.54 41.96
C GLY A 153 25.93 -25.65 42.90
N ASN A 154 25.53 -26.89 42.64
CA ASN A 154 25.89 -28.08 43.42
C ASN A 154 27.24 -28.72 42.99
N GLY A 155 27.83 -28.24 41.89
CA GLY A 155 29.07 -28.77 41.35
C GLY A 155 30.32 -28.28 42.03
N ASN A 156 31.45 -28.48 41.35
CA ASN A 156 32.78 -28.04 41.81
C ASN A 156 32.91 -26.48 41.81
N GLU A 157 34.06 -25.97 42.26
CA GLU A 157 34.28 -24.51 42.36
C GLU A 157 34.19 -23.81 40.98
N GLN A 158 34.68 -24.42 39.92
CA GLN A 158 34.59 -23.86 38.58
C GLN A 158 33.13 -23.81 38.05
N GLU A 159 32.35 -24.85 38.32
CA GLU A 159 30.92 -24.91 37.94
C GLU A 159 30.14 -23.86 38.71
N ARG A 160 30.43 -23.60 39.99
CA ARG A 160 29.80 -22.52 40.75
C ARG A 160 30.09 -21.14 40.23
N ILE A 161 31.33 -20.89 39.73
CA ILE A 161 31.68 -19.63 39.04
C ILE A 161 30.84 -19.48 37.78
N VAL A 162 30.72 -20.54 36.95
CA VAL A 162 29.85 -20.55 35.74
C VAL A 162 28.37 -20.31 36.11
N SER A 163 27.91 -20.89 37.22
CA SER A 163 26.56 -20.64 37.73
C SER A 163 26.31 -19.15 38.05
N CYS A 164 27.27 -18.50 38.71
CA CYS A 164 27.18 -17.06 38.98
C CYS A 164 27.16 -16.22 37.69
N MET A 165 27.96 -16.58 36.67
CA MET A 165 27.96 -15.92 35.36
C MET A 165 26.61 -16.12 34.65
N LEU A 166 26.06 -17.32 34.67
CA LEU A 166 24.76 -17.65 34.12
C LEU A 166 23.64 -16.88 34.83
N ALA A 167 23.69 -16.77 36.13
CA ALA A 167 22.75 -15.97 36.90
C ALA A 167 22.80 -14.49 36.47
N GLY A 168 23.99 -13.91 36.36
CA GLY A 168 24.19 -12.55 35.86
C GLY A 168 23.64 -12.37 34.43
N TYR A 169 23.88 -13.33 33.56
CA TYR A 169 23.30 -13.35 32.23
C TYR A 169 21.75 -13.39 32.25
N LEU A 170 21.16 -14.30 32.99
CA LEU A 170 19.71 -14.51 33.03
C LEU A 170 18.95 -13.38 33.71
N PHE A 171 19.46 -12.86 34.81
CA PHE A 171 18.71 -11.90 35.65
C PHE A 171 19.06 -10.44 35.38
N VAL A 172 20.21 -10.16 34.75
CA VAL A 172 20.66 -8.78 34.49
C VAL A 172 20.78 -8.51 32.99
N PHE A 173 21.63 -9.24 32.28
CA PHE A 173 21.96 -8.94 30.90
C PHE A 173 20.79 -9.20 29.96
N LEU A 174 20.23 -10.42 29.97
CA LEU A 174 19.16 -10.83 29.07
C LEU A 174 17.90 -9.96 29.20
N PRO A 175 17.37 -9.69 30.41
CA PRO A 175 16.22 -8.80 30.56
C PRO A 175 16.48 -7.37 30.07
N THR A 176 17.71 -6.87 30.27
CA THR A 176 18.08 -5.51 29.85
C THR A 176 18.11 -5.40 28.32
N LEU A 177 18.80 -6.35 27.66
CA LEU A 177 18.86 -6.43 26.21
C LEU A 177 17.48 -6.56 25.57
N LEU A 178 16.66 -7.47 26.11
CA LEU A 178 15.33 -7.74 25.57
C LEU A 178 14.32 -6.59 25.81
N ARG A 179 14.50 -5.84 26.90
CA ARG A 179 13.73 -4.60 27.12
C ARG A 179 14.03 -3.57 26.04
N ARG A 180 15.30 -3.42 25.67
CA ARG A 180 15.71 -2.51 24.59
C ARG A 180 15.14 -2.95 23.24
N MET A 181 15.39 -4.20 22.84
CA MET A 181 14.87 -4.76 21.58
C MET A 181 13.34 -4.63 21.48
N ARG A 182 12.62 -4.90 22.56
CA ARG A 182 11.16 -4.76 22.58
C ARG A 182 10.70 -3.31 22.42
N ARG A 183 11.39 -2.36 23.06
CA ARG A 183 11.08 -0.92 22.88
C ARG A 183 11.27 -0.50 21.42
N ASP A 184 12.39 -0.89 20.82
CA ASP A 184 12.71 -0.55 19.44
C ASP A 184 11.71 -1.20 18.45
N GLN A 185 11.31 -2.45 18.71
CA GLN A 185 10.27 -3.13 17.91
C GLN A 185 8.92 -2.41 18.00
N ILE A 186 8.47 -2.07 19.21
CA ILE A 186 7.21 -1.36 19.42
C ILE A 186 7.26 0.01 18.75
N ALA A 187 8.34 0.77 18.90
CA ALA A 187 8.52 2.07 18.27
C ALA A 187 8.50 1.96 16.72
N SER A 188 9.25 1.01 16.16
CA SER A 188 9.27 0.76 14.71
C SER A 188 7.87 0.42 14.15
N LEU A 189 7.14 -0.47 14.82
CA LEU A 189 5.78 -0.81 14.39
C LEU A 189 4.82 0.38 14.53
N HIS A 190 4.95 1.15 15.61
CA HIS A 190 4.13 2.35 15.81
C HIS A 190 4.36 3.36 14.69
N HIS A 191 5.62 3.66 14.36
CA HIS A 191 5.96 4.55 13.24
C HIS A 191 5.42 4.05 11.90
N ARG A 192 5.51 2.74 11.62
CA ARG A 192 4.98 2.16 10.37
C ARG A 192 3.47 2.36 10.23
N PHE A 193 2.70 2.09 11.27
CA PHE A 193 1.25 2.23 11.23
C PHE A 193 0.82 3.71 11.19
N SER A 194 1.47 4.56 11.97
CA SER A 194 1.19 6.01 11.96
C SER A 194 1.52 6.65 10.60
N ASN A 195 2.64 6.28 9.98
CA ASN A 195 2.99 6.79 8.66
C ASN A 195 2.01 6.31 7.57
N ALA A 196 1.54 5.05 7.66
CA ALA A 196 0.54 4.54 6.71
C ALA A 196 -0.79 5.31 6.81
N GLU A 197 -1.20 5.67 8.02
CA GLU A 197 -2.41 6.48 8.26
C GLU A 197 -2.26 7.91 7.72
N LEU A 198 -1.13 8.56 8.00
CA LEU A 198 -0.81 9.88 7.47
C LEU A 198 -0.77 9.93 5.93
N VAL A 199 -0.19 8.92 5.30
CA VAL A 199 -0.16 8.81 3.83
C VAL A 199 -1.57 8.66 3.26
N ALA A 200 -2.44 7.88 3.92
CA ALA A 200 -3.83 7.75 3.50
C ALA A 200 -4.60 9.07 3.62
N GLU A 201 -4.41 9.80 4.73
CA GLU A 201 -5.03 11.12 4.96
C GLU A 201 -4.55 12.16 3.92
N LEU A 202 -3.22 12.22 3.68
CA LEU A 202 -2.66 13.12 2.67
C LEU A 202 -3.21 12.84 1.27
N LYS A 203 -3.38 11.57 0.89
CA LYS A 203 -3.99 11.20 -0.39
C LYS A 203 -5.44 11.66 -0.48
N ALA A 204 -6.22 11.48 0.59
CA ALA A 204 -7.62 11.91 0.63
C ALA A 204 -7.75 13.43 0.51
N VAL A 205 -6.91 14.20 1.22
CA VAL A 205 -6.89 15.68 1.13
C VAL A 205 -6.43 16.13 -0.25
N SER A 206 -5.41 15.51 -0.83
CA SER A 206 -4.91 15.83 -2.18
C SER A 206 -5.99 15.58 -3.24
N GLU A 207 -6.73 14.48 -3.16
CA GLU A 207 -7.81 14.18 -4.08
C GLU A 207 -8.98 15.15 -3.90
N HIS A 208 -9.31 15.50 -2.66
CA HIS A 208 -10.33 16.50 -2.39
C HIS A 208 -9.96 17.89 -2.98
N LEU A 209 -8.70 18.32 -2.80
CA LEU A 209 -8.19 19.57 -3.41
C LEU A 209 -8.23 19.50 -4.94
N ARG A 210 -7.89 18.37 -5.53
CA ARG A 210 -7.95 18.16 -6.98
C ARG A 210 -9.37 18.27 -7.51
N LEU A 211 -10.35 17.69 -6.81
CA LEU A 211 -11.76 17.76 -7.18
C LEU A 211 -12.35 19.19 -6.98
N THR A 212 -11.83 19.94 -6.01
CA THR A 212 -12.26 21.32 -5.77
C THR A 212 -11.53 22.36 -6.62
N SER A 213 -10.40 22.00 -7.21
CA SER A 213 -9.71 22.86 -8.19
C SER A 213 -10.57 23.00 -9.46
N ARG A 214 -10.83 24.21 -9.89
CA ARG A 214 -11.58 24.50 -11.11
C ARG A 214 -10.71 24.62 -12.35
N LEU A 215 -9.40 24.71 -12.19
CA LEU A 215 -8.46 24.92 -13.25
C LEU A 215 -7.64 23.67 -13.56
N ASP A 216 -7.29 23.48 -14.83
CA ASP A 216 -6.31 22.48 -15.26
C ASP A 216 -4.89 22.93 -14.89
N GLY A 217 -4.13 22.06 -14.24
CA GLY A 217 -2.82 22.38 -13.68
C GLY A 217 -1.74 22.68 -14.72
N LEU A 218 -1.88 22.24 -15.98
CA LEU A 218 -0.94 22.53 -17.04
C LEU A 218 -1.31 23.82 -17.78
N THR A 219 -2.56 23.93 -18.17
CA THR A 219 -3.02 24.95 -19.13
C THR A 219 -3.61 26.20 -18.48
N GLY A 220 -3.98 26.11 -17.19
CA GLY A 220 -4.56 27.24 -16.42
C GLY A 220 -6.01 27.60 -16.81
N ILE A 221 -6.62 26.99 -17.84
CA ILE A 221 -8.04 27.14 -18.17
C ILE A 221 -8.89 26.16 -17.31
N ALA A 222 -10.21 26.17 -17.45
CA ALA A 222 -11.07 25.27 -16.73
C ALA A 222 -10.69 23.81 -16.97
N ASN A 223 -10.83 22.97 -15.93
CA ASN A 223 -10.67 21.53 -16.06
C ASN A 223 -12.01 20.87 -16.43
N HIS A 224 -11.96 19.56 -16.74
CA HIS A 224 -13.14 18.77 -17.09
C HIS A 224 -14.27 18.84 -16.05
N ALA A 225 -13.92 18.80 -14.76
CA ALA A 225 -14.95 18.86 -13.69
C ALA A 225 -15.65 20.23 -13.64
N HIS A 226 -14.88 21.30 -13.88
CA HIS A 226 -15.47 22.66 -13.98
C HIS A 226 -16.34 22.80 -15.24
N LEU A 227 -15.96 22.19 -16.36
CA LEU A 227 -16.77 22.14 -17.56
C LEU A 227 -18.11 21.45 -17.31
N ASP A 228 -18.11 20.29 -16.66
CA ASP A 228 -19.34 19.52 -16.37
C ASP A 228 -20.31 20.33 -15.50
N ASP A 229 -19.81 20.94 -14.41
CA ASP A 229 -20.60 21.81 -13.55
C ASP A 229 -21.19 23.02 -14.31
N SER A 230 -20.39 23.60 -15.22
CA SER A 230 -20.80 24.76 -15.99
C SER A 230 -21.79 24.40 -17.07
N LEU A 231 -21.62 23.25 -17.70
CA LEU A 231 -22.51 22.70 -18.70
C LEU A 231 -23.90 22.41 -18.10
N GLU A 232 -23.97 21.84 -16.89
CA GLU A 232 -25.25 21.66 -16.18
C GLU A 232 -25.93 23.00 -15.87
N ARG A 233 -25.19 24.02 -15.44
CA ARG A 233 -25.73 25.36 -15.16
C ARG A 233 -26.26 26.02 -16.46
N ALA A 234 -25.44 25.97 -17.51
CA ALA A 234 -25.79 26.53 -18.83
C ALA A 234 -27.00 25.84 -19.45
N TRP A 235 -27.09 24.49 -19.33
CA TRP A 235 -28.23 23.72 -19.81
C TRP A 235 -29.52 24.17 -19.14
N ARG A 236 -29.55 24.22 -17.81
CA ARG A 236 -30.73 24.67 -17.04
C ARG A 236 -31.12 26.10 -17.38
N ARG A 237 -30.15 26.98 -17.63
CA ARG A 237 -30.42 28.40 -17.99
C ARG A 237 -30.96 28.50 -19.41
N CYS A 238 -30.36 27.87 -20.38
CA CYS A 238 -30.78 27.89 -21.80
C CYS A 238 -32.15 27.22 -21.95
N HIS A 239 -32.43 26.14 -21.22
CA HIS A 239 -33.75 25.50 -21.19
C HIS A 239 -34.85 26.50 -20.74
N ARG A 240 -34.65 27.21 -19.61
CA ARG A 240 -35.60 28.20 -19.10
C ARG A 240 -35.79 29.37 -20.06
N ALA A 241 -34.71 29.83 -20.66
CA ALA A 241 -34.72 30.96 -21.59
C ALA A 241 -35.16 30.57 -23.01
N ARG A 242 -35.36 29.29 -23.31
CA ARG A 242 -35.54 28.75 -24.68
C ARG A 242 -34.47 29.27 -25.64
N ALA A 243 -33.22 29.38 -25.15
CA ALA A 243 -32.09 29.88 -25.88
C ALA A 243 -31.16 28.74 -26.35
N PRO A 244 -30.44 28.90 -27.46
CA PRO A 244 -29.49 27.90 -27.92
C PRO A 244 -28.32 27.74 -26.98
N LEU A 245 -27.82 26.52 -26.85
CA LEU A 245 -26.58 26.17 -26.16
C LEU A 245 -25.65 25.48 -27.16
N SER A 246 -24.46 26.00 -27.33
CA SER A 246 -23.45 25.41 -28.21
C SER A 246 -22.28 24.83 -27.42
N LEU A 247 -21.76 23.73 -27.93
CA LEU A 247 -20.54 23.10 -27.48
C LEU A 247 -19.61 22.90 -28.67
N VAL A 248 -18.36 23.31 -28.54
CA VAL A 248 -17.31 23.08 -29.50
C VAL A 248 -16.27 22.16 -28.86
N LEU A 249 -16.09 20.97 -29.38
CA LEU A 249 -14.96 20.11 -29.02
C LEU A 249 -13.81 20.35 -29.96
N VAL A 250 -12.61 20.43 -29.42
CA VAL A 250 -11.38 20.76 -30.15
C VAL A 250 -10.31 19.72 -29.83
N ASP A 251 -9.59 19.26 -30.84
CA ASP A 251 -8.51 18.29 -30.66
C ASP A 251 -7.29 18.72 -31.48
N VAL A 252 -6.11 18.66 -30.88
CA VAL A 252 -4.86 19.05 -31.55
C VAL A 252 -4.42 17.93 -32.52
N ASP A 253 -4.41 18.26 -33.80
CA ASP A 253 -4.11 17.30 -34.84
C ASP A 253 -2.68 16.75 -34.75
N TYR A 254 -2.55 15.42 -34.80
CA TYR A 254 -1.27 14.72 -34.77
C TYR A 254 -0.41 15.03 -33.51
N PHE A 255 -1.03 15.33 -32.37
CA PHE A 255 -0.30 15.72 -31.16
C PHE A 255 0.65 14.62 -30.65
N LYS A 256 0.29 13.35 -30.79
CA LYS A 256 1.20 12.25 -30.47
C LYS A 256 2.49 12.33 -31.29
N GLN A 257 2.37 12.58 -32.62
CA GLN A 257 3.53 12.74 -33.51
C GLN A 257 4.36 13.98 -33.19
N PHE A 258 3.72 15.03 -32.68
CA PHE A 258 4.40 16.20 -32.13
C PHE A 258 5.26 15.83 -30.94
N ASN A 259 4.69 15.15 -29.93
CA ASN A 259 5.40 14.69 -28.76
C ASN A 259 6.55 13.73 -29.11
N ASP A 260 6.31 12.80 -30.03
CA ASP A 260 7.32 11.84 -30.49
C ASP A 260 8.51 12.52 -31.23
N LEU A 261 8.31 13.71 -31.76
CA LEU A 261 9.36 14.46 -32.48
C LEU A 261 10.07 15.48 -31.59
N TYR A 262 9.30 16.26 -30.79
CA TYR A 262 9.81 17.40 -30.05
C TYR A 262 9.95 17.17 -28.54
N GLY A 263 9.44 16.05 -28.03
CA GLY A 263 9.40 15.70 -26.62
C GLY A 263 8.21 16.29 -25.87
N HIS A 264 7.90 15.70 -24.73
CA HIS A 264 6.71 16.06 -23.92
C HIS A 264 6.72 17.49 -23.42
N GLN A 265 7.89 18.06 -23.12
CA GLN A 265 7.97 19.45 -22.60
C GLN A 265 7.52 20.47 -23.65
N LEU A 266 7.95 20.32 -24.91
CA LEU A 266 7.46 21.19 -25.99
C LEU A 266 5.99 20.91 -26.34
N GLY A 267 5.52 19.65 -26.09
CA GLY A 267 4.10 19.33 -26.16
C GLY A 267 3.27 20.05 -25.11
N ASP A 268 3.74 20.12 -23.88
CA ASP A 268 3.10 20.86 -22.81
C ASP A 268 3.04 22.37 -23.15
N ASP A 269 4.13 22.95 -23.63
CA ASP A 269 4.18 24.34 -24.09
C ASP A 269 3.19 24.60 -25.24
N CYS A 270 3.06 23.65 -26.18
CA CYS A 270 2.09 23.70 -27.27
C CYS A 270 0.65 23.72 -26.73
N LEU A 271 0.31 22.84 -25.77
CA LEU A 271 -1.02 22.81 -25.15
C LEU A 271 -1.32 24.11 -24.37
N GLN A 272 -0.35 24.68 -23.71
CA GLN A 272 -0.51 25.96 -23.02
C GLN A 272 -0.81 27.11 -24.01
N GLN A 273 -0.12 27.15 -25.14
CA GLN A 273 -0.37 28.15 -26.19
C GLN A 273 -1.76 27.98 -26.82
N VAL A 274 -2.17 26.75 -27.12
CA VAL A 274 -3.51 26.44 -27.63
C VAL A 274 -4.59 26.86 -26.61
N ALA A 275 -4.38 26.53 -25.34
CA ALA A 275 -5.30 26.91 -24.25
C ALA A 275 -5.41 28.43 -24.10
N GLY A 276 -4.30 29.18 -24.23
CA GLY A 276 -4.28 30.63 -24.22
C GLY A 276 -5.18 31.22 -25.31
N LEU A 277 -5.08 30.70 -26.57
CA LEU A 277 -5.95 31.11 -27.65
C LEU A 277 -7.42 30.81 -27.39
N LEU A 278 -7.74 29.67 -26.79
CA LEU A 278 -9.10 29.30 -26.42
C LEU A 278 -9.66 30.22 -25.33
N ALA A 279 -8.85 30.63 -24.34
CA ALA A 279 -9.26 31.56 -23.30
C ALA A 279 -9.53 32.97 -23.85
N GLU A 280 -8.79 33.45 -24.86
CA GLU A 280 -8.98 34.77 -25.47
C GLU A 280 -10.33 34.91 -26.20
N VAL A 281 -10.97 33.80 -26.53
CA VAL A 281 -12.26 33.74 -27.24
C VAL A 281 -13.44 33.82 -26.27
N GLU A 282 -13.22 33.71 -24.96
CA GLU A 282 -14.24 33.96 -23.93
C GLU A 282 -14.66 35.46 -23.94
N ARG A 283 -15.61 35.77 -24.82
CA ARG A 283 -16.09 37.17 -24.98
C ARG A 283 -17.25 37.55 -24.06
N ARG A 284 -17.90 36.55 -23.45
CA ARG A 284 -19.03 36.72 -22.56
C ARG A 284 -18.70 36.12 -21.21
N GLU A 285 -19.27 36.66 -20.14
CA GLU A 285 -19.05 36.21 -18.76
C GLU A 285 -19.38 34.72 -18.53
N ASP A 286 -20.22 34.14 -19.39
CA ASP A 286 -20.69 32.76 -19.29
C ASP A 286 -20.03 31.81 -20.29
N ASP A 287 -19.21 32.31 -21.22
CA ASP A 287 -18.42 31.47 -22.12
C ASP A 287 -17.31 30.79 -21.31
N LEU A 288 -16.96 29.54 -21.63
CA LEU A 288 -15.95 28.79 -20.90
C LEU A 288 -15.09 27.99 -21.86
N ALA A 289 -13.77 28.20 -21.75
CA ALA A 289 -12.76 27.33 -22.32
C ALA A 289 -12.28 26.31 -21.27
N ALA A 290 -12.24 25.04 -21.62
CA ALA A 290 -11.85 23.97 -20.73
C ALA A 290 -10.93 22.98 -21.43
N ARG A 291 -10.03 22.36 -20.66
CA ARG A 291 -9.33 21.18 -21.10
C ARG A 291 -10.19 19.97 -20.80
N TYR A 292 -10.60 19.25 -21.85
CA TYR A 292 -11.46 18.08 -21.77
C TYR A 292 -10.69 16.84 -21.37
N GLY A 293 -9.47 16.66 -21.92
CA GLY A 293 -8.55 15.59 -21.55
C GLY A 293 -7.39 15.50 -22.53
N GLY A 294 -6.18 15.16 -22.06
CA GLY A 294 -5.01 15.00 -22.94
C GLY A 294 -4.75 16.23 -23.82
N GLU A 295 -4.94 16.06 -25.14
CA GLU A 295 -4.88 17.07 -26.18
C GLU A 295 -6.24 17.64 -26.63
N GLU A 296 -7.30 17.30 -25.88
CA GLU A 296 -8.67 17.71 -26.19
C GLU A 296 -9.11 18.89 -25.33
N PHE A 297 -9.81 19.82 -25.96
CA PHE A 297 -10.37 21.02 -25.34
C PHE A 297 -11.86 21.16 -25.66
N ALA A 298 -12.56 21.98 -24.89
CA ALA A 298 -13.96 22.29 -25.10
C ALA A 298 -14.22 23.79 -24.93
N LEU A 299 -15.10 24.36 -25.77
CA LEU A 299 -15.66 25.67 -25.60
C LEU A 299 -17.17 25.52 -25.33
N LEU A 300 -17.62 25.98 -24.18
CA LEU A 300 -19.01 26.04 -23.82
C LEU A 300 -19.52 27.46 -24.09
N LEU A 301 -20.55 27.59 -24.93
CA LEU A 301 -21.07 28.85 -25.43
C LEU A 301 -22.59 28.96 -25.16
N PRO A 302 -22.99 29.39 -23.96
CA PRO A 302 -24.39 29.56 -23.60
C PRO A 302 -25.04 30.70 -24.40
N CYS A 303 -26.35 30.54 -24.69
CA CYS A 303 -27.13 31.51 -25.44
C CYS A 303 -26.51 31.89 -26.83
N THR A 304 -25.76 30.96 -27.41
CA THR A 304 -25.06 31.11 -28.68
C THR A 304 -25.53 30.06 -29.66
N GLY A 305 -26.04 30.50 -30.81
CA GLY A 305 -26.53 29.62 -31.87
C GLY A 305 -25.38 29.12 -32.76
N MET A 306 -25.70 28.21 -33.68
CA MET A 306 -24.75 27.54 -34.57
C MET A 306 -23.81 28.51 -35.32
N GLN A 307 -24.35 29.59 -35.87
CA GLN A 307 -23.51 30.56 -36.61
C GLN A 307 -22.49 31.24 -35.69
N GLY A 308 -22.91 31.61 -34.47
CA GLY A 308 -22.01 32.19 -33.44
C GLY A 308 -20.93 31.21 -33.04
N ALA A 309 -21.28 29.94 -32.80
CA ALA A 309 -20.32 28.89 -32.45
C ALA A 309 -19.32 28.59 -33.57
N LEU A 310 -19.77 28.60 -34.81
CA LEU A 310 -18.91 28.46 -35.97
C LEU A 310 -17.93 29.63 -36.11
N GLN A 311 -18.38 30.86 -35.87
CA GLN A 311 -17.51 32.05 -35.88
C GLN A 311 -16.44 31.96 -34.78
N VAL A 312 -16.82 31.53 -33.58
CA VAL A 312 -15.88 31.30 -32.47
C VAL A 312 -14.84 30.25 -32.86
N ALA A 313 -15.26 29.10 -33.38
CA ALA A 313 -14.37 28.04 -33.79
C ALA A 313 -13.43 28.48 -34.92
N ASP A 314 -13.93 29.24 -35.92
CA ASP A 314 -13.08 29.76 -36.98
C ASP A 314 -12.08 30.82 -36.50
N ASN A 315 -12.47 31.69 -35.56
CA ASN A 315 -11.54 32.63 -34.96
C ASN A 315 -10.36 31.90 -34.25
N VAL A 316 -10.64 30.87 -33.48
CA VAL A 316 -9.60 30.03 -32.86
C VAL A 316 -8.71 29.39 -33.90
N ARG A 317 -9.30 28.82 -34.98
CA ARG A 317 -8.57 28.19 -36.06
C ARG A 317 -7.64 29.16 -36.78
N GLN A 318 -8.10 30.40 -37.03
CA GLN A 318 -7.28 31.42 -37.64
C GLN A 318 -6.16 31.91 -36.69
N ALA A 319 -6.45 32.16 -35.42
CA ALA A 319 -5.46 32.56 -34.42
C ALA A 319 -4.36 31.49 -34.28
N LEU A 320 -4.73 30.19 -34.26
CA LEU A 320 -3.75 29.08 -34.25
C LEU A 320 -2.90 29.07 -35.54
N LYS A 321 -3.48 29.39 -36.67
CA LYS A 321 -2.77 29.53 -37.92
C LYS A 321 -1.75 30.66 -37.90
N GLU A 322 -2.08 31.78 -37.29
CA GLU A 322 -1.20 32.96 -37.09
C GLU A 322 -0.07 32.67 -36.09
N LEU A 323 -0.35 31.92 -35.02
CA LEU A 323 0.64 31.48 -34.04
C LEU A 323 1.73 30.60 -34.63
N ALA A 324 1.42 29.89 -35.75
CA ALA A 324 2.33 29.17 -36.61
C ALA A 324 3.32 28.23 -35.90
N ILE A 325 2.90 27.52 -34.82
CA ILE A 325 3.75 26.56 -34.10
C ILE A 325 4.23 25.47 -35.06
N PRO A 326 5.55 25.28 -35.26
CA PRO A 326 6.08 24.31 -36.25
C PRO A 326 5.71 22.87 -35.89
N HIS A 327 5.25 22.08 -36.87
CA HIS A 327 4.98 20.65 -36.74
C HIS A 327 5.42 19.86 -37.96
N GLN A 328 6.69 19.50 -38.03
CA GLN A 328 7.29 18.87 -39.21
C GLN A 328 6.70 17.49 -39.57
N LYS A 329 6.15 16.74 -38.61
CA LYS A 329 5.51 15.44 -38.84
C LYS A 329 3.98 15.52 -39.02
N SER A 330 3.40 16.70 -39.04
CA SER A 330 1.97 16.83 -39.37
C SER A 330 1.73 16.48 -40.83
N LEU A 331 0.74 15.61 -41.10
CA LEU A 331 0.34 15.22 -42.46
C LEU A 331 -0.65 16.23 -43.10
N VAL A 332 -1.05 17.27 -42.34
CA VAL A 332 -2.00 18.28 -42.83
C VAL A 332 -1.29 19.58 -43.18
N SER A 333 -0.35 20.00 -42.35
CA SER A 333 0.33 21.30 -42.49
C SER A 333 1.68 21.24 -41.79
N GLY A 334 2.65 22.05 -42.20
CA GLY A 334 3.94 22.18 -41.49
C GLY A 334 3.86 22.85 -40.12
N ARG A 335 2.67 23.02 -39.56
CA ARG A 335 2.38 23.66 -38.28
C ARG A 335 1.31 22.88 -37.53
N VAL A 336 1.16 23.20 -36.24
CA VAL A 336 0.09 22.67 -35.39
C VAL A 336 -1.25 23.17 -35.92
N THR A 337 -2.20 22.26 -36.08
CA THR A 337 -3.60 22.52 -36.43
C THR A 337 -4.54 21.85 -35.44
N CYS A 338 -5.79 22.24 -35.42
CA CYS A 338 -6.84 21.60 -34.64
C CYS A 338 -8.03 21.23 -35.53
N SER A 339 -8.67 20.12 -35.12
CA SER A 339 -9.98 19.73 -35.62
C SER A 339 -11.06 20.18 -34.62
N PHE A 340 -12.21 20.62 -35.16
CA PHE A 340 -13.30 21.18 -34.38
C PHE A 340 -14.61 20.47 -34.68
N GLY A 341 -15.33 20.05 -33.65
CA GLY A 341 -16.68 19.51 -33.72
C GLY A 341 -17.67 20.44 -33.04
N VAL A 342 -18.64 20.99 -33.76
CA VAL A 342 -19.60 21.94 -33.27
C VAL A 342 -20.99 21.33 -33.16
N ALA A 343 -21.61 21.44 -32.00
CA ALA A 343 -23.01 21.08 -31.80
C ALA A 343 -23.77 22.23 -31.13
N THR A 344 -25.03 22.43 -31.58
CA THR A 344 -25.93 23.41 -30.98
C THR A 344 -27.27 22.76 -30.77
N LEU A 345 -27.86 22.93 -29.57
CA LEU A 345 -29.20 22.51 -29.22
C LEU A 345 -29.93 23.64 -28.52
N ILE A 346 -31.24 23.66 -28.64
CA ILE A 346 -32.12 24.42 -27.71
C ILE A 346 -32.65 23.38 -26.71
N PRO A 347 -32.13 23.39 -25.46
CA PRO A 347 -32.50 22.37 -24.49
C PRO A 347 -34.03 22.34 -24.22
N ASP A 348 -34.61 21.15 -24.24
CA ASP A 348 -35.99 20.89 -23.87
C ASP A 348 -36.09 19.65 -22.95
N ASN A 349 -37.35 19.27 -22.58
CA ASN A 349 -37.60 18.14 -21.67
C ASN A 349 -37.27 16.76 -22.29
N SER A 350 -37.13 16.66 -23.61
CA SER A 350 -36.84 15.40 -24.32
C SER A 350 -35.37 15.14 -24.51
N MET A 351 -34.51 16.16 -24.33
CA MET A 351 -33.08 16.13 -24.58
C MET A 351 -32.26 16.06 -23.30
N LYS A 352 -31.05 15.51 -23.39
CA LYS A 352 -30.08 15.42 -22.32
C LYS A 352 -28.77 16.12 -22.72
N ILE A 353 -27.99 16.50 -21.71
CA ILE A 353 -26.63 17.06 -21.90
C ILE A 353 -25.76 16.10 -22.73
N ALA A 354 -25.92 14.79 -22.49
CA ALA A 354 -25.21 13.76 -23.23
C ALA A 354 -25.45 13.83 -24.74
N ASP A 355 -26.65 14.25 -25.17
CA ASP A 355 -26.97 14.37 -26.60
C ASP A 355 -26.18 15.50 -27.28
N LEU A 356 -25.95 16.60 -26.55
CA LEU A 356 -25.09 17.71 -27.03
C LEU A 356 -23.64 17.28 -27.16
N ILE A 357 -23.10 16.60 -26.12
CA ILE A 357 -21.74 16.11 -26.11
C ILE A 357 -21.54 15.09 -27.25
N GLN A 358 -22.43 14.11 -27.38
CA GLN A 358 -22.35 13.08 -28.42
C GLN A 358 -22.39 13.68 -29.84
N LYS A 359 -23.19 14.71 -30.05
CA LYS A 359 -23.26 15.41 -31.34
C LYS A 359 -21.96 16.15 -31.65
N ALA A 360 -21.39 16.86 -30.67
CA ALA A 360 -20.11 17.55 -30.82
C ALA A 360 -18.96 16.56 -31.11
N ASP A 361 -18.93 15.42 -30.40
CA ASP A 361 -17.94 14.36 -30.59
C ASP A 361 -18.06 13.74 -32.00
N ALA A 362 -19.28 13.42 -32.45
CA ALA A 362 -19.50 12.90 -33.77
C ALA A 362 -19.03 13.89 -34.87
N ALA A 363 -19.24 15.19 -34.68
CA ALA A 363 -18.74 16.23 -35.61
C ALA A 363 -17.21 16.33 -35.57
N LEU A 364 -16.60 16.27 -34.36
CA LEU A 364 -15.13 16.26 -34.21
C LEU A 364 -14.51 15.04 -34.92
N TYR A 365 -15.13 13.88 -34.77
CA TYR A 365 -14.71 12.67 -35.46
C TYR A 365 -14.76 12.84 -36.97
N GLN A 366 -15.81 13.45 -37.54
CA GLN A 366 -15.91 13.77 -38.96
C GLN A 366 -14.79 14.74 -39.37
N ALA A 367 -14.50 15.78 -38.60
CA ALA A 367 -13.42 16.71 -38.86
C ALA A 367 -12.06 15.99 -39.01
N LYS A 368 -11.77 15.07 -38.08
CA LYS A 368 -10.55 14.25 -38.11
C LYS A 368 -10.50 13.34 -39.38
N HIS A 369 -11.61 12.74 -39.77
CA HIS A 369 -11.69 11.84 -40.92
C HIS A 369 -11.69 12.55 -42.28
N ASN A 370 -12.30 13.74 -42.36
CA ASN A 370 -12.37 14.52 -43.59
C ASN A 370 -11.08 15.29 -43.93
N GLY A 371 -9.98 15.06 -43.18
CA GLY A 371 -8.65 15.59 -43.50
C GLY A 371 -8.14 16.59 -42.47
N ARG A 372 -8.75 16.72 -41.28
CA ARG A 372 -8.32 17.59 -40.17
C ARG A 372 -8.29 19.08 -40.54
N ASP A 373 -7.71 19.94 -39.65
CA ASP A 373 -7.67 21.41 -39.79
C ASP A 373 -8.99 22.03 -40.27
N ARG A 374 -10.09 21.58 -39.67
CA ARG A 374 -11.43 22.01 -40.10
C ARG A 374 -12.46 22.00 -38.97
N ILE A 375 -13.56 22.63 -39.27
CA ILE A 375 -14.73 22.68 -38.43
C ILE A 375 -15.82 21.86 -39.11
N GLU A 376 -16.36 20.88 -38.38
CA GLU A 376 -17.53 20.13 -38.81
C GLU A 376 -18.69 20.35 -37.83
N VAL A 377 -19.90 20.29 -38.34
CA VAL A 377 -21.12 20.49 -37.56
C VAL A 377 -21.89 19.20 -37.44
N ALA A 378 -22.47 18.95 -36.29
CA ALA A 378 -23.42 17.87 -36.15
C ALA A 378 -24.65 18.15 -37.04
N LEU A 379 -24.84 17.31 -38.04
CA LEU A 379 -26.05 17.38 -38.86
C LEU A 379 -27.27 17.22 -37.98
N MET A 380 -28.25 18.15 -38.09
CA MET A 380 -29.56 17.93 -37.50
C MET A 380 -30.16 16.70 -38.20
N GLY A 381 -30.06 15.53 -37.55
CA GLY A 381 -30.78 14.36 -37.98
C GLY A 381 -32.26 14.74 -37.95
N LYS A 382 -32.93 14.67 -39.11
CA LYS A 382 -34.39 14.64 -39.11
C LYS A 382 -34.83 13.51 -38.17
N VAL A 383 -35.45 13.86 -37.07
CA VAL A 383 -36.23 12.88 -36.29
C VAL A 383 -37.30 12.36 -37.27
N ALA A 384 -37.12 11.08 -37.66
CA ALA A 384 -38.13 10.35 -38.41
C ALA A 384 -39.25 9.92 -37.44
#